data_7d4516fbe1d879d337d542f45eae4174
#
_entry.id   7d4516fbe1d879d337d542f45eae4174
#
_cell.length_a   1.000
_cell.length_b   1.000
_cell.length_c   1.000
_cell.angle_alpha   90.00
_cell.angle_beta   90.00
_cell.angle_gamma   90.00
#
_symmetry.space_group_name_H-M   'P 1'
#
loop_
_entity.id
_entity.type
_entity.pdbx_description
1 polymer ?
#
loop_
_entity_poly.entity_id
_entity_poly.type
_entity_poly.pdbx_seq_one_letter_code
_entity_poly.pdbx_strand_id
1 'polypeptide(L)'
;MAAQSIHIVGASLAGIRAAEALRRREFDGRIVLIGEEPHRPYDRPPLSKQVLAGDWDADRIELTKPEKFEALDLDLRLGVRATGFDLPTRTLSTSDGDDTIDAMVIATGARCRTLPGTEDM
;
A
#
# COMPACT_ATOMS: atom_id res chain seq x y z
N MET A 1 -2.24 -13.29 22.29
CA MET A 1 -1.41 -12.07 22.40
C MET A 1 -1.75 -11.11 21.28
N ALA A 2 -1.86 -9.85 21.60
CA ALA A 2 -2.08 -8.82 20.58
C ALA A 2 -0.83 -8.66 19.72
N ALA A 3 -1.01 -8.44 18.41
CA ALA A 3 0.09 -8.13 17.51
C ALA A 3 0.73 -6.80 17.90
N GLN A 4 2.06 -6.71 17.86
CA GLN A 4 2.80 -5.49 18.13
C GLN A 4 3.09 -4.70 16.86
N SER A 5 3.09 -5.38 15.71
CA SER A 5 3.26 -4.74 14.42
C SER A 5 2.34 -5.38 13.39
N ILE A 6 1.86 -4.57 12.46
CA ILE A 6 1.04 -5.03 11.35
C ILE A 6 1.67 -4.52 10.06
N HIS A 7 1.98 -5.44 9.16
CA HIS A 7 2.50 -5.11 7.83
C HIS A 7 1.33 -5.09 6.84
N ILE A 8 1.16 -3.99 6.13
CA ILE A 8 0.17 -3.86 5.08
C ILE A 8 0.90 -3.88 3.75
N VAL A 9 0.65 -4.91 2.95
CA VAL A 9 1.27 -5.07 1.64
C VAL A 9 0.31 -4.52 0.58
N GLY A 10 0.66 -3.38 0.03
CA GLY A 10 -0.14 -2.66 -0.94
C GLY A 10 -0.55 -1.29 -0.44
N ALA A 11 0.01 -0.23 -1.04
CA ALA A 11 -0.21 1.15 -0.64
C ALA A 11 -1.17 1.85 -1.61
N SER A 12 -2.37 1.30 -1.75
CA SER A 12 -3.47 1.87 -2.53
C SER A 12 -4.70 2.04 -1.63
N LEU A 13 -5.87 2.07 -2.21
CA LEU A 13 -7.11 2.34 -1.46
C LEU A 13 -7.32 1.39 -0.29
N ALA A 14 -7.25 0.08 -0.54
CA ALA A 14 -7.47 -0.92 0.51
C ALA A 14 -6.42 -0.82 1.62
N GLY A 15 -5.16 -0.61 1.25
CA GLY A 15 -4.06 -0.52 2.21
C GLY A 15 -4.19 0.69 3.13
N ILE A 16 -4.46 1.88 2.57
CA ILE A 16 -4.59 3.09 3.38
C ILE A 16 -5.86 3.06 4.25
N ARG A 17 -6.95 2.51 3.73
CA ARG A 17 -8.18 2.36 4.52
C ARG A 17 -8.00 1.38 5.67
N ALA A 18 -7.21 0.31 5.46
CA ALA A 18 -6.84 -0.60 6.54
C ALA A 18 -6.04 0.11 7.64
N ALA A 19 -5.05 0.91 7.26
CA ALA A 19 -4.25 1.68 8.21
C ALA A 19 -5.12 2.67 9.02
N GLU A 20 -6.00 3.39 8.34
CA GLU A 20 -6.92 4.31 8.99
C GLU A 20 -7.85 3.59 9.97
N ALA A 21 -8.38 2.42 9.57
CA ALA A 21 -9.27 1.63 10.42
C ALA A 21 -8.55 1.10 11.65
N LEU A 22 -7.29 0.67 11.50
CA LEU A 22 -6.50 0.20 12.64
C LEU A 22 -6.27 1.32 13.66
N ARG A 23 -5.93 2.51 13.21
CA ARG A 23 -5.75 3.65 14.11
C ARG A 23 -7.07 4.08 14.76
N ARG A 24 -8.15 4.08 14.01
CA ARG A 24 -9.48 4.40 14.54
C ARG A 24 -9.93 3.42 15.62
N ARG A 25 -9.51 2.16 15.53
CA ARG A 25 -9.79 1.13 16.53
C ARG A 25 -8.74 1.11 17.65
N GLU A 26 -7.96 2.16 17.75
CA GLU A 26 -7.00 2.38 18.84
C GLU A 26 -5.82 1.38 18.83
N PHE A 27 -5.49 0.79 17.68
CA PHE A 27 -4.25 0.04 17.56
C PHE A 27 -3.08 1.01 17.64
N ASP A 28 -2.24 0.87 18.68
CA ASP A 28 -1.12 1.77 18.96
C ASP A 28 0.23 1.18 18.57
N GLY A 29 0.26 -0.02 18.02
CA GLY A 29 1.48 -0.67 17.56
C GLY A 29 2.00 -0.10 16.25
N ARG A 30 3.09 -0.70 15.77
CA ARG A 30 3.73 -0.29 14.53
C ARG A 30 2.89 -0.76 13.33
N ILE A 31 2.65 0.13 12.39
CA ILE A 31 2.03 -0.19 11.10
C ILE A 31 3.05 0.09 10.01
N VAL A 32 3.40 -0.94 9.25
CA VAL A 32 4.29 -0.84 8.09
C VAL A 32 3.44 -0.88 6.83
N LEU A 33 3.49 0.16 6.02
CA LEU A 33 2.77 0.23 4.75
C LEU A 33 3.77 0.12 3.60
N ILE A 34 3.67 -0.95 2.83
CA ILE A 34 4.60 -1.27 1.75
C ILE A 34 3.91 -1.04 0.41
N GLY A 35 4.50 -0.20 -0.44
CA GLY A 35 4.00 0.08 -1.77
C GLY A 35 5.07 -0.06 -2.84
N GLU A 36 4.75 -0.70 -3.95
CA GLU A 36 5.67 -0.87 -5.08
C GLU A 36 5.93 0.46 -5.79
N GLU A 37 4.92 1.31 -5.90
CA GLU A 37 5.06 2.64 -6.50
C GLU A 37 5.74 3.62 -5.53
N PRO A 38 6.53 4.58 -6.02
CA PRO A 38 7.22 5.55 -5.17
C PRO A 38 6.33 6.71 -4.74
N HIS A 39 5.02 6.53 -4.75
CA HIS A 39 4.04 7.58 -4.46
C HIS A 39 3.17 7.20 -3.28
N ARG A 40 2.70 8.21 -2.52
CA ARG A 40 1.68 8.03 -1.51
C ARG A 40 0.40 7.48 -2.13
N PRO A 41 -0.47 6.81 -1.35
CA PRO A 41 -1.72 6.28 -1.87
C PRO A 41 -2.55 7.34 -2.57
N TYR A 42 -3.07 7.02 -3.75
CA TYR A 42 -3.88 7.94 -4.56
C TYR A 42 -5.09 7.23 -5.14
N ASP A 43 -6.07 8.02 -5.56
CA ASP A 43 -7.29 7.52 -6.18
C ASP A 43 -7.04 7.27 -7.66
N ARG A 44 -7.19 6.03 -8.11
CA ARG A 44 -6.88 5.63 -9.50
C ARG A 44 -7.98 5.99 -10.51
N PRO A 45 -9.28 5.86 -10.22
CA PRO A 45 -10.32 6.18 -11.19
C PRO A 45 -10.21 7.56 -11.86
N PRO A 46 -9.82 8.65 -11.16
CA PRO A 46 -9.67 9.94 -11.81
C PRO A 46 -8.57 10.02 -12.87
N LEU A 47 -7.61 9.09 -12.89
CA LEU A 47 -6.51 9.11 -13.86
C LEU A 47 -7.01 9.04 -15.30
N SER A 48 -8.02 8.22 -15.58
CA SER A 48 -8.60 8.09 -16.92
C SER A 48 -9.77 9.03 -17.17
N LYS A 49 -10.08 9.90 -16.22
CA LYS A 49 -11.20 10.85 -16.30
C LYS A 49 -10.70 12.27 -16.07
N GLN A 50 -10.83 12.80 -14.87
CA GLN A 50 -10.52 14.20 -14.57
C GLN A 50 -9.05 14.55 -14.78
N VAL A 51 -8.13 13.67 -14.41
CA VAL A 51 -6.68 13.92 -14.61
C VAL A 51 -6.34 13.90 -16.08
N LEU A 52 -6.80 12.90 -16.82
CA LEU A 52 -6.54 12.79 -18.27
C LEU A 52 -7.13 13.98 -19.04
N ALA A 53 -8.31 14.46 -18.61
CA ALA A 53 -8.95 15.62 -19.20
C ALA A 53 -8.27 16.96 -18.87
N GLY A 54 -7.34 16.96 -17.91
CA GLY A 54 -6.66 18.17 -17.48
C GLY A 54 -7.42 18.99 -16.42
N ASP A 55 -8.55 18.48 -15.92
CA ASP A 55 -9.36 19.18 -14.92
C ASP A 55 -8.75 19.11 -13.53
N TRP A 56 -8.05 18.02 -13.21
CA TRP A 56 -7.41 17.79 -11.92
C TRP A 56 -5.92 17.54 -12.11
N ASP A 57 -5.10 18.10 -11.23
CA ASP A 57 -3.69 17.76 -11.15
C ASP A 57 -3.46 16.54 -10.23
N ALA A 58 -2.21 16.06 -10.17
CA ALA A 58 -1.88 14.85 -9.44
C ALA A 58 -2.11 14.98 -7.92
N ASP A 59 -1.96 16.16 -7.36
CA ASP A 59 -2.11 16.37 -5.91
C ASP A 59 -3.55 16.15 -5.45
N ARG A 60 -4.50 16.39 -6.32
CA ARG A 60 -5.93 16.28 -5.98
C ARG A 60 -6.40 14.84 -5.80
N ILE A 61 -5.67 13.86 -6.33
CA ILE A 61 -6.05 12.46 -6.24
C ILE A 61 -5.45 11.72 -5.05
N GLU A 62 -4.68 12.37 -4.20
CA GLU A 62 -4.21 11.75 -2.97
C GLU A 62 -5.39 11.31 -2.11
N LEU A 63 -5.37 10.05 -1.66
CA LEU A 63 -6.47 9.44 -0.90
C LEU A 63 -6.60 10.02 0.51
N THR A 64 -5.50 10.51 1.07
CA THR A 64 -5.47 11.07 2.42
C THR A 64 -4.68 12.37 2.40
N LYS A 65 -5.21 13.41 3.02
CA LYS A 65 -4.51 14.68 3.12
C LYS A 65 -3.19 14.50 3.88
N PRO A 66 -2.13 15.25 3.53
CA PRO A 66 -0.82 15.08 4.16
C PRO A 66 -0.84 15.11 5.69
N GLU A 67 -1.61 16.00 6.29
CA GLU A 67 -1.70 16.12 7.75
C GLU A 67 -2.32 14.89 8.40
N LYS A 68 -3.37 14.35 7.78
CA LYS A 68 -4.03 13.13 8.25
C LYS A 68 -3.13 11.92 8.05
N PHE A 69 -2.40 11.88 6.93
CA PHE A 69 -1.47 10.81 6.63
C PHE A 69 -0.36 10.73 7.67
N GLU A 70 0.25 11.87 8.01
CA GLU A 70 1.28 11.93 9.04
C GLU A 70 0.75 11.53 10.42
N ALA A 71 -0.49 11.88 10.74
CA ALA A 71 -1.12 11.53 12.01
C ALA A 71 -1.33 10.01 12.18
N LEU A 72 -1.33 9.24 11.10
CA LEU A 72 -1.40 7.78 11.17
C LEU A 72 -0.12 7.15 11.71
N ASP A 73 0.99 7.87 11.66
CA ASP A 73 2.30 7.42 12.14
C ASP A 73 2.69 6.07 11.55
N LEU A 74 2.78 6.03 10.22
CA LEU A 74 3.09 4.82 9.49
C LEU A 74 4.60 4.71 9.21
N ASP A 75 5.13 3.48 9.31
CA ASP A 75 6.43 3.16 8.72
C ASP A 75 6.18 2.94 7.22
N LEU A 76 6.42 3.98 6.44
CA LEU A 76 6.07 4.01 5.02
C LEU A 76 7.26 3.54 4.19
N ARG A 77 7.05 2.48 3.42
CA ARG A 77 8.06 1.91 2.52
C ARG A 77 7.54 1.93 1.09
N LEU A 78 7.77 3.04 0.41
CA LEU A 78 7.40 3.22 -0.99
C LEU A 78 8.55 2.80 -1.91
N GLY A 79 8.21 2.35 -3.12
CA GLY A 79 9.20 1.82 -4.04
C GLY A 79 9.75 0.47 -3.61
N VAL A 80 9.05 -0.25 -2.75
CA VAL A 80 9.44 -1.56 -2.23
C VAL A 80 8.41 -2.60 -2.68
N ARG A 81 8.90 -3.67 -3.26
CA ARG A 81 8.07 -4.76 -3.76
C ARG A 81 8.15 -5.96 -2.83
N ALA A 82 7.02 -6.45 -2.37
CA ALA A 82 6.93 -7.72 -1.67
C ALA A 82 7.05 -8.86 -2.70
N THR A 83 7.97 -9.78 -2.47
CA THR A 83 8.28 -10.86 -3.42
C THR A 83 7.86 -12.24 -2.94
N GLY A 84 7.62 -12.41 -1.66
CA GLY A 84 7.18 -13.69 -1.13
C GLY A 84 6.90 -13.64 0.36
N PHE A 85 6.23 -14.67 0.84
CA PHE A 85 5.92 -14.81 2.26
C PHE A 85 6.03 -16.26 2.67
N ASP A 86 6.78 -16.53 3.74
CA ASP A 86 6.91 -17.86 4.32
C ASP A 86 6.13 -17.91 5.64
N LEU A 87 4.98 -18.60 5.62
CA LEU A 87 4.10 -18.65 6.78
C LEU A 87 4.73 -19.33 8.00
N PRO A 88 5.41 -20.48 7.86
CA PRO A 88 6.02 -21.12 9.03
C PRO A 88 6.99 -20.25 9.79
N THR A 89 7.82 -19.46 9.12
CA THR A 89 8.77 -18.55 9.74
C THR A 89 8.24 -17.13 9.91
N ARG A 90 7.08 -16.84 9.35
CA ARG A 90 6.49 -15.49 9.31
C ARG A 90 7.42 -14.47 8.70
N THR A 91 8.11 -14.87 7.64
CA THR A 91 9.07 -14.00 6.95
C THR A 91 8.47 -13.43 5.69
N LEU A 92 8.40 -12.10 5.60
CA LEU A 92 8.02 -11.37 4.40
C LEU A 92 9.29 -10.98 3.67
N SER A 93 9.44 -11.45 2.43
CA SER A 93 10.55 -11.09 1.57
C SER A 93 10.18 -9.90 0.71
N THR A 94 11.05 -8.89 0.67
CA THR A 94 10.84 -7.69 -0.14
C THR A 94 12.11 -7.35 -0.92
N SER A 95 11.97 -6.44 -1.88
CA SER A 95 13.12 -5.92 -2.63
C SER A 95 14.12 -5.16 -1.74
N ASP A 96 13.74 -4.83 -0.51
CA ASP A 96 14.56 -4.10 0.45
C ASP A 96 14.99 -4.98 1.63
N GLY A 97 14.86 -6.30 1.51
CA GLY A 97 15.24 -7.27 2.53
C GLY A 97 14.05 -8.01 3.12
N ASP A 98 14.30 -8.83 4.13
CA ASP A 98 13.30 -9.67 4.77
C ASP A 98 12.88 -9.10 6.12
N ASP A 99 11.60 -9.20 6.43
CA ASP A 99 11.04 -8.83 7.73
C ASP A 99 10.32 -10.02 8.37
N THR A 100 10.46 -10.15 9.69
CA THR A 100 9.61 -11.05 10.47
C THR A 100 8.36 -10.27 10.88
N ILE A 101 7.20 -10.84 10.66
CA ILE A 101 5.94 -10.13 10.87
C ILE A 101 5.06 -10.78 11.94
N ASP A 102 4.28 -9.97 12.65
CA ASP A 102 3.28 -10.46 13.61
C ASP A 102 1.94 -10.72 12.92
N ALA A 103 1.47 -9.75 12.14
CA ALA A 103 0.24 -9.84 11.37
C ALA A 103 0.42 -9.12 10.05
N MET A 104 -0.34 -9.53 9.04
CA MET A 104 -0.23 -8.98 7.70
C MET A 104 -1.60 -8.77 7.08
N VAL A 105 -1.76 -7.64 6.41
CA VAL A 105 -2.91 -7.37 5.54
C VAL A 105 -2.39 -7.40 4.11
N ILE A 106 -3.01 -8.22 3.27
CA ILE A 106 -2.68 -8.32 1.85
C ILE A 106 -3.67 -7.45 1.08
N ALA A 107 -3.16 -6.36 0.51
CA ALA A 107 -3.96 -5.36 -0.21
C ALA A 107 -3.29 -4.99 -1.53
N THR A 108 -2.73 -6.00 -2.22
CA THR A 108 -1.90 -5.80 -3.41
C THR A 108 -2.69 -5.42 -4.66
N GLY A 109 -4.01 -5.61 -4.66
CA GLY A 109 -4.84 -5.32 -5.81
C GLY A 109 -4.66 -6.33 -6.94
N ALA A 110 -4.81 -5.85 -8.17
CA ALA A 110 -4.73 -6.68 -9.36
C ALA A 110 -3.82 -6.02 -10.39
N ARG A 111 -3.22 -6.84 -11.24
CA ARG A 111 -2.47 -6.41 -12.41
C ARG A 111 -3.23 -6.75 -13.67
N CYS A 112 -3.02 -5.94 -14.72
CA CYS A 112 -3.54 -6.26 -16.03
C CYS A 112 -2.89 -7.55 -16.55
N ARG A 113 -3.72 -8.47 -17.03
CA ARG A 113 -3.23 -9.66 -17.71
C ARG A 113 -2.80 -9.29 -19.11
N THR A 114 -1.61 -9.70 -19.52
CA THR A 114 -1.14 -9.55 -20.90
C THR A 114 -1.72 -10.67 -21.75
N LEU A 115 -2.32 -10.31 -22.89
CA LEU A 115 -2.79 -11.31 -23.85
C LEU A 115 -1.60 -11.89 -24.61
N PRO A 116 -1.57 -13.21 -24.84
CA PRO A 116 -0.51 -13.81 -25.66
C PRO A 116 -0.42 -13.15 -27.04
N GLY A 117 0.80 -12.82 -27.46
CA GLY A 117 1.05 -12.16 -28.73
C GLY A 117 0.95 -10.63 -28.71
N THR A 118 0.74 -10.02 -27.54
CA THR A 118 0.65 -8.56 -27.42
C THR A 118 1.77 -7.97 -26.56
N GLU A 119 2.82 -8.74 -26.35
CA GLU A 119 3.92 -8.37 -25.43
C GLU A 119 4.68 -7.14 -25.89
N ASP A 120 4.70 -6.88 -27.21
CA ASP A 120 5.41 -5.75 -27.82
C ASP A 120 4.51 -4.52 -28.06
N MET A 121 3.31 -4.53 -27.60
CA MET A 121 2.35 -3.44 -27.81
C MET A 121 2.40 -2.40 -26.71
#